data_66db3c1e22503be6d11bbb6ce1689936
#
_entry.id   66db3c1e22503be6d11bbb6ce1689936
#
_cell.length_a   1.000
_cell.length_b   1.000
_cell.length_c   1.000
_cell.angle_alpha   90.00
_cell.angle_beta   90.00
_cell.angle_gamma   90.00
#
_symmetry.space_group_name_H-M   'P 1'
#
loop_
_entity.id
_entity.type
_entity.pdbx_description
1 polymer ?
#
loop_
_entity_poly.entity_id
_entity_poly.type
_entity_poly.pdbx_seq_one_letter_code
_entity_poly.pdbx_strand_id
1 'polypeptide(L)'
;MKKVVLLTLVFIASCDNGSSYEAVTDDGSGAPQATFQWKLVTTWPKNFPALGTAPEKLAELVDEMSAGRLRIKVYGGGELVPAMEVFDAVSAG
;
A
#
# COMPACT_ATOMS: atom_id res chain seq x y z
N MET A 1 21.98 23.17 -62.33
CA MET A 1 22.93 23.21 -61.20
C MET A 1 22.10 23.16 -59.91
N LYS A 2 22.00 22.00 -59.32
CA LYS A 2 21.20 21.81 -58.07
C LYS A 2 22.12 21.97 -56.90
N LYS A 3 21.91 23.03 -56.09
CA LYS A 3 22.61 23.23 -54.85
C LYS A 3 21.95 22.36 -53.76
N VAL A 4 22.67 21.33 -53.35
CA VAL A 4 22.28 20.52 -52.19
C VAL A 4 22.72 21.27 -50.97
N VAL A 5 21.74 21.80 -50.20
CA VAL A 5 21.97 22.37 -48.88
C VAL A 5 21.95 21.23 -47.87
N LEU A 6 23.14 20.88 -47.38
CA LEU A 6 23.31 19.89 -46.34
C LEU A 6 22.99 20.56 -45.00
N LEU A 7 21.78 20.30 -44.50
CA LEU A 7 21.35 20.76 -43.20
C LEU A 7 21.91 19.82 -42.12
N THR A 8 23.01 20.21 -41.51
CA THR A 8 23.60 19.48 -40.38
C THR A 8 22.73 19.70 -39.14
N LEU A 9 21.96 18.68 -38.82
CA LEU A 9 21.16 18.66 -37.59
C LEU A 9 22.11 18.36 -36.42
N VAL A 10 22.45 19.38 -35.65
CA VAL A 10 23.18 19.21 -34.39
C VAL A 10 22.21 18.68 -33.35
N PHE A 11 22.33 17.40 -33.02
CA PHE A 11 21.66 16.81 -31.87
C PHE A 11 22.37 17.27 -30.59
N ILE A 12 21.78 18.21 -29.91
CA ILE A 12 22.18 18.54 -28.55
C ILE A 12 21.56 17.48 -27.66
N ALA A 13 22.36 16.50 -27.23
CA ALA A 13 21.97 15.57 -26.18
C ALA A 13 21.89 16.34 -24.86
N SER A 14 20.71 16.80 -24.51
CA SER A 14 20.39 17.30 -23.18
C SER A 14 20.24 16.08 -22.27
N CYS A 15 21.23 15.83 -21.42
CA CYS A 15 21.07 14.90 -20.30
C CYS A 15 20.15 15.59 -19.28
N ASP A 16 18.86 15.43 -19.47
CA ASP A 16 17.87 15.79 -18.47
C ASP A 16 17.77 14.61 -17.50
N ASN A 17 18.31 14.80 -16.31
CA ASN A 17 18.18 13.88 -15.19
C ASN A 17 16.81 14.09 -14.54
N GLY A 18 15.78 14.03 -15.36
CA GLY A 18 14.39 14.03 -14.96
C GLY A 18 14.01 12.63 -14.53
N SER A 19 13.78 12.48 -13.25
CA SER A 19 13.09 11.34 -12.67
C SER A 19 11.75 11.18 -13.39
N SER A 20 11.75 10.35 -14.43
CA SER A 20 10.52 9.95 -15.11
C SER A 20 9.72 9.11 -14.13
N TYR A 21 8.70 9.70 -13.53
CA TYR A 21 7.59 8.91 -13.03
C TYR A 21 6.92 8.30 -14.27
N GLU A 22 7.35 7.13 -14.64
CA GLU A 22 6.56 6.34 -15.56
C GLU A 22 5.24 6.10 -14.87
N ALA A 23 4.21 6.76 -15.37
CA ALA A 23 2.86 6.36 -15.06
C ALA A 23 2.78 4.89 -15.46
N VAL A 24 2.76 4.02 -14.47
CA VAL A 24 2.46 2.61 -14.66
C VAL A 24 1.06 2.58 -15.23
N THR A 25 0.98 2.56 -16.56
CA THR A 25 -0.25 2.16 -17.22
C THR A 25 -0.44 0.71 -16.82
N ASP A 26 -1.40 0.47 -15.97
CA ASP A 26 -1.94 -0.85 -15.67
C ASP A 26 -2.45 -1.45 -16.99
N ASP A 27 -1.53 -2.05 -17.72
CA ASP A 27 -1.91 -2.92 -18.82
C ASP A 27 -2.36 -4.23 -18.19
N GLY A 28 -3.64 -4.48 -18.16
CA GLY A 28 -4.36 -5.62 -17.57
C GLY A 28 -3.76 -7.02 -17.74
N SER A 29 -2.44 -7.13 -17.69
CA SER A 29 -1.67 -8.36 -17.57
C SER A 29 -1.66 -8.75 -16.09
N GLY A 30 -2.79 -9.29 -15.62
CA GLY A 30 -3.02 -9.70 -14.25
C GLY A 30 -2.13 -10.85 -13.81
N ALA A 31 -0.86 -10.55 -13.49
CA ALA A 31 -0.15 -11.40 -12.56
C ALA A 31 -0.93 -11.36 -11.23
N PRO A 32 -1.24 -12.50 -10.59
CA PRO A 32 -1.96 -12.52 -9.34
C PRO A 32 -1.17 -11.72 -8.31
N GLN A 33 -1.68 -10.54 -7.96
CA GLN A 33 -1.05 -9.71 -6.94
C GLN A 33 -1.19 -10.43 -5.61
N ALA A 34 -0.07 -10.64 -4.93
CA ALA A 34 -0.07 -11.25 -3.62
C ALA A 34 -0.96 -10.44 -2.66
N THR A 35 -1.89 -11.14 -2.01
CA THR A 35 -2.74 -10.57 -0.98
C THR A 35 -2.23 -10.99 0.40
N PHE A 36 -2.18 -10.05 1.32
CA PHE A 36 -1.75 -10.27 2.69
C PHE A 36 -2.93 -10.09 3.63
N GLN A 37 -3.01 -10.97 4.62
CA GLN A 37 -4.02 -10.86 5.66
C GLN A 37 -3.32 -10.78 7.02
N TRP A 38 -3.58 -9.69 7.73
CA TRP A 38 -3.04 -9.47 9.06
C TRP A 38 -4.16 -9.54 10.10
N LYS A 39 -3.78 -9.91 11.30
CA LYS A 39 -4.65 -9.86 12.46
C LYS A 39 -4.19 -8.74 13.37
N LEU A 40 -5.09 -7.85 13.71
CA LEU A 40 -4.87 -6.79 14.68
C LEU A 40 -5.67 -7.11 15.93
N VAL A 41 -4.98 -7.37 17.03
CA VAL A 41 -5.63 -7.66 18.31
C VAL A 41 -5.53 -6.44 19.20
N THR A 42 -6.64 -6.01 19.78
CA THR A 42 -6.69 -4.85 20.67
C THR A 42 -7.01 -5.30 22.08
N THR A 43 -6.57 -4.51 23.07
CA THR A 43 -6.93 -4.70 24.47
C THR A 43 -8.36 -4.21 24.77
N TRP A 44 -8.90 -3.37 23.90
CA TRP A 44 -10.20 -2.73 24.07
C TRP A 44 -11.33 -3.54 23.40
N PRO A 45 -12.55 -3.48 23.93
CA PRO A 45 -13.71 -4.06 23.24
C PRO A 45 -13.95 -3.37 21.89
N LYS A 46 -14.50 -4.10 20.93
CA LYS A 46 -15.03 -3.50 19.70
C LYS A 46 -16.09 -2.44 20.04
N ASN A 47 -16.18 -1.41 19.21
CA ASN A 47 -17.11 -0.28 19.40
C ASN A 47 -16.83 0.58 20.65
N PHE A 48 -15.72 0.38 21.33
CA PHE A 48 -15.32 1.33 22.37
C PHE A 48 -14.97 2.67 21.72
N PRO A 49 -15.53 3.80 22.19
CA PRO A 49 -15.32 5.11 21.57
C PRO A 49 -13.84 5.42 21.39
N ALA A 50 -13.45 5.81 20.21
CA ALA A 50 -12.10 6.08 19.73
C ALA A 50 -11.15 4.87 19.76
N LEU A 51 -10.97 4.19 20.87
CA LEU A 51 -9.97 3.12 21.02
C LEU A 51 -10.38 1.79 20.38
N GLY A 52 -11.67 1.51 20.30
CA GLY A 52 -12.20 0.33 19.59
C GLY A 52 -12.50 0.61 18.12
N THR A 53 -12.97 1.82 17.81
CA THR A 53 -13.35 2.19 16.44
C THR A 53 -12.17 2.62 15.57
N ALA A 54 -11.11 3.18 16.15
CA ALA A 54 -9.92 3.61 15.40
C ALA A 54 -9.20 2.47 14.67
N PRO A 55 -8.97 1.30 15.26
CA PRO A 55 -8.39 0.16 14.57
C PRO A 55 -9.24 -0.34 13.39
N GLU A 56 -10.56 -0.30 13.52
CA GLU A 56 -11.48 -0.68 12.43
C GLU A 56 -11.37 0.31 11.26
N LYS A 57 -11.32 1.61 11.57
CA LYS A 57 -11.12 2.64 10.54
C LYS A 57 -9.75 2.54 9.87
N LEU A 58 -8.72 2.22 10.63
CA LEU A 58 -7.39 1.94 10.07
C LEU A 58 -7.41 0.77 9.10
N ALA A 59 -8.07 -0.33 9.47
CA ALA A 59 -8.19 -1.51 8.61
C ALA A 59 -8.89 -1.20 7.30
N GLU A 60 -9.97 -0.41 7.35
CA GLU A 60 -10.71 0.05 6.18
C GLU A 60 -9.84 0.91 5.26
N LEU A 61 -9.13 1.90 5.81
CA LEU A 61 -8.25 2.78 5.03
C LEU A 61 -7.09 2.00 4.39
N VAL A 62 -6.52 1.02 5.07
CA VAL A 62 -5.46 0.18 4.52
C VAL A 62 -5.98 -0.70 3.39
N ASP A 63 -7.18 -1.25 3.50
CA ASP A 63 -7.81 -2.02 2.42
C ASP A 63 -8.03 -1.14 1.18
N GLU A 64 -8.53 0.07 1.35
CA GLU A 64 -8.72 1.03 0.26
C GLU A 64 -7.38 1.45 -0.39
N MET A 65 -6.40 1.86 0.41
CA MET A 65 -5.10 2.33 -0.08
C MET A 65 -4.29 1.23 -0.78
N SER A 66 -4.46 -0.02 -0.35
CA SER A 66 -3.76 -1.17 -0.94
C SER A 66 -4.53 -1.80 -2.10
N ALA A 67 -5.69 -1.27 -2.48
CA ALA A 67 -6.60 -1.87 -3.44
C ALA A 67 -6.95 -3.33 -3.10
N GLY A 68 -7.21 -3.62 -1.82
CA GLY A 68 -7.54 -4.95 -1.31
C GLY A 68 -6.37 -5.91 -1.17
N ARG A 69 -5.14 -5.47 -1.40
CA ARG A 69 -3.94 -6.33 -1.30
C ARG A 69 -3.53 -6.63 0.14
N LEU A 70 -3.75 -5.68 1.04
CA LEU A 70 -3.51 -5.85 2.47
C LEU A 70 -4.84 -5.69 3.22
N ARG A 71 -5.26 -6.76 3.87
CA ARG A 71 -6.48 -6.78 4.69
C ARG A 71 -6.12 -7.01 6.13
N ILE A 72 -6.64 -6.17 6.99
CA ILE A 72 -6.43 -6.27 8.43
C ILE A 72 -7.75 -6.68 9.08
N LYS A 73 -7.74 -7.84 9.75
CA LYS A 73 -8.88 -8.26 10.54
C LYS A 73 -8.69 -7.84 11.99
N VAL A 74 -9.58 -6.99 12.48
CA VAL A 74 -9.53 -6.45 13.84
C VAL A 74 -10.28 -7.37 14.80
N TYR A 75 -9.65 -7.66 15.94
CA TYR A 75 -10.19 -8.44 17.03
C TYR A 75 -10.19 -7.59 18.30
N GLY A 76 -11.31 -7.52 18.97
CA GLY A 76 -11.44 -6.84 20.25
C GLY A 76 -10.82 -7.62 21.41
N GLY A 77 -10.62 -6.96 22.53
CA GLY A 77 -10.15 -7.59 23.76
C GLY A 77 -11.07 -8.73 24.18
N GLY A 78 -10.49 -9.90 24.43
CA GLY A 78 -11.20 -11.10 24.82
C GLY A 78 -11.73 -11.96 23.67
N GLU A 79 -11.55 -11.56 22.38
CA GLU A 79 -12.00 -12.38 21.24
C GLU A 79 -11.02 -13.51 20.89
N LEU A 80 -9.71 -13.23 20.88
CA LEU A 80 -8.68 -14.25 20.62
C LEU A 80 -7.90 -14.60 21.89
N VAL A 81 -7.55 -13.60 22.67
CA VAL A 81 -6.81 -13.72 23.92
C VAL A 81 -7.39 -12.75 24.95
N PRO A 82 -7.22 -13.02 26.27
CA PRO A 82 -7.60 -12.07 27.30
C PRO A 82 -6.95 -10.70 27.06
N ALA A 83 -7.67 -9.64 27.38
CA ALA A 83 -7.25 -8.27 27.07
C ALA A 83 -5.86 -7.90 27.61
N MET A 84 -5.49 -8.42 28.78
CA MET A 84 -4.18 -8.14 29.40
C MET A 84 -3.04 -8.99 28.86
N GLU A 85 -3.35 -10.05 28.11
CA GLU A 85 -2.37 -10.96 27.52
C GLU A 85 -2.06 -10.66 26.04
N VAL A 86 -2.68 -9.61 25.47
CA VAL A 86 -2.52 -9.24 24.07
C VAL A 86 -1.06 -8.96 23.73
N PHE A 87 -0.33 -8.26 24.58
CA PHE A 87 1.08 -7.95 24.36
C PHE A 87 1.95 -9.22 24.30
N ASP A 88 1.76 -10.12 25.24
CA ASP A 88 2.52 -11.37 25.32
C ASP A 88 2.21 -12.27 24.12
N ALA A 89 0.93 -12.37 23.76
CA ALA A 89 0.50 -13.16 22.60
C ALA A 89 1.09 -12.65 21.27
N VAL A 90 1.10 -11.33 21.07
CA VAL A 90 1.66 -10.72 19.87
C VAL A 90 3.19 -10.83 19.85
N SER A 91 3.85 -10.75 21.00
CA SER A 91 5.31 -10.89 21.12
C SER A 91 5.77 -12.32 20.82
N ALA A 92 4.93 -13.30 21.11
CA ALA A 92 5.23 -14.71 20.86
C ALA A 92 5.00 -15.14 19.39
N GLY A 93 4.22 -14.40 18.62
CA GLY A 93 3.92 -14.65 17.20
C GLY A 93 2.60 -15.35 16.97
#